data_5050ab1a5869967ae9417ede4ec7c230
#
_entry.id   5050ab1a5869967ae9417ede4ec7c230
#
_cell.length_a   1.000
_cell.length_b   1.000
_cell.length_c   1.000
_cell.angle_alpha   90.00
_cell.angle_beta   90.00
_cell.angle_gamma   90.00
#
_symmetry.space_group_name_H-M   'P 1'
#
loop_
_entity.id
_entity.type
_entity.pdbx_description
1 polymer ?
#
loop_
_entity_poly.entity_id
_entity_poly.type
_entity_poly.pdbx_seq_one_letter_code
_entity_poly.pdbx_strand_id
1 'polypeptide(L)'
;PIQAQTISTQEHTEQYSKLPYPFDTMSFDWSGEQIAGFKEYQIPDDYELYGGYFPLEMQEYTYIICKDYGVDYSLIIAMIEIGSGYKYDAVGKGGDIGYMQINQEWHTDRMERLGATDLKNPYQNVRVGIDYMAELLGQYQTSVAVSAYNRGAHNDSGTGALDLADKGQYQTEYSEKVLNRAAEIEKELSQ
;
A
#
# COMPACT_ATOMS: atom_id res chain seq x y z
N PRO A 1 -16.50 -16.18 -16.17
CA PRO A 1 -17.04 -15.72 -14.90
C PRO A 1 -16.23 -16.39 -13.80
N ILE A 2 -15.33 -15.60 -13.18
CA ILE A 2 -14.67 -16.04 -11.96
C ILE A 2 -15.76 -16.04 -10.92
N GLN A 3 -16.17 -17.23 -10.47
CA GLN A 3 -17.11 -17.35 -9.36
C GLN A 3 -16.40 -16.76 -8.13
N ALA A 4 -17.03 -15.77 -7.50
CA ALA A 4 -16.66 -15.36 -6.18
C ALA A 4 -16.62 -16.62 -5.30
N GLN A 5 -15.43 -17.12 -4.97
CA GLN A 5 -15.29 -18.22 -4.06
C GLN A 5 -15.56 -17.67 -2.68
N THR A 6 -16.71 -18.04 -2.14
CA THR A 6 -16.96 -17.87 -0.71
C THR A 6 -15.97 -18.79 0.01
N ILE A 7 -14.82 -18.23 0.40
CA ILE A 7 -13.81 -18.96 1.14
C ILE A 7 -14.41 -19.25 2.51
N SER A 8 -14.36 -20.51 2.94
CA SER A 8 -14.88 -20.88 4.25
C SER A 8 -14.01 -20.26 5.36
N THR A 9 -14.58 -19.97 6.51
CA THR A 9 -13.88 -19.42 7.69
C THR A 9 -12.64 -20.25 8.06
N GLN A 10 -12.62 -21.52 7.73
CA GLN A 10 -11.54 -22.45 8.03
C GLN A 10 -10.38 -22.33 7.03
N GLU A 11 -10.68 -22.07 5.74
CA GLU A 11 -9.67 -21.77 4.71
C GLU A 11 -9.03 -20.39 4.93
N HIS A 12 -9.81 -19.40 5.39
CA HIS A 12 -9.30 -18.12 5.86
C HIS A 12 -8.22 -18.31 6.93
N THR A 13 -8.49 -19.11 7.96
CA THR A 13 -7.56 -19.28 9.10
C THR A 13 -6.23 -19.91 8.69
N GLU A 14 -6.21 -20.84 7.73
CA GLU A 14 -4.98 -21.46 7.22
C GLU A 14 -4.15 -20.53 6.36
N GLN A 15 -4.77 -19.59 5.67
CA GLN A 15 -4.10 -18.64 4.78
C GLN A 15 -3.46 -17.47 5.55
N TYR A 16 -4.03 -17.09 6.70
CA TYR A 16 -3.49 -16.06 7.59
C TYR A 16 -2.24 -16.48 8.36
N SER A 17 -1.97 -17.79 8.47
CA SER A 17 -0.83 -18.31 9.23
C SER A 17 0.54 -18.19 8.53
N LYS A 18 0.62 -17.60 7.35
CA LYS A 18 1.83 -17.61 6.52
C LYS A 18 2.80 -16.46 6.76
N LEU A 19 2.38 -15.41 7.40
CA LEU A 19 3.27 -14.30 7.73
C LEU A 19 3.95 -14.56 9.08
N PRO A 20 5.26 -14.31 9.20
CA PRO A 20 6.01 -14.54 10.45
C PRO A 20 5.68 -13.50 11.52
N TYR A 21 4.85 -12.52 11.21
CA TYR A 21 4.44 -11.47 12.12
C TYR A 21 3.00 -11.69 12.56
N PRO A 22 2.72 -11.63 13.87
CA PRO A 22 1.34 -11.58 14.35
C PRO A 22 0.68 -10.33 13.74
N PHE A 23 -0.62 -10.45 13.46
CA PHE A 23 -1.42 -9.29 13.09
C PHE A 23 -1.16 -8.17 14.09
N ASP A 24 -0.67 -7.03 13.61
CA ASP A 24 -0.32 -5.93 14.48
C ASP A 24 -1.60 -5.25 14.97
N THR A 25 -1.87 -5.48 16.26
CA THR A 25 -2.93 -4.79 17.00
C THR A 25 -2.56 -3.33 17.29
N MET A 26 -1.84 -2.65 16.39
CA MET A 26 -1.71 -1.21 16.50
C MET A 26 -3.11 -0.64 16.68
N SER A 27 -3.33 0.05 17.78
CA SER A 27 -4.59 0.70 18.10
C SER A 27 -4.93 1.69 16.98
N PHE A 28 -5.70 1.23 16.03
CA PHE A 28 -6.15 2.02 14.91
C PHE A 28 -7.64 2.30 15.14
N ASP A 29 -7.96 3.55 15.29
CA ASP A 29 -9.36 3.95 15.44
C ASP A 29 -9.98 4.10 14.04
N TRP A 30 -10.72 3.07 13.64
CA TRP A 30 -11.52 3.08 12.42
C TRP A 30 -12.86 3.73 12.76
N SER A 31 -13.06 4.97 12.41
CA SER A 31 -14.34 5.67 12.60
C SER A 31 -14.84 5.64 14.05
N GLY A 32 -13.94 5.59 15.04
CA GLY A 32 -14.28 5.46 16.45
C GLY A 32 -14.48 4.02 16.93
N GLU A 33 -14.36 3.03 16.06
CA GLU A 33 -14.34 1.61 16.41
C GLU A 33 -12.91 1.08 16.34
N GLN A 34 -12.41 0.60 17.46
CA GLN A 34 -11.13 -0.12 17.47
C GLN A 34 -11.31 -1.42 16.70
N ILE A 35 -10.47 -1.68 15.71
CA ILE A 35 -10.33 -3.03 15.17
C ILE A 35 -9.70 -3.89 16.26
N ALA A 36 -10.51 -4.35 17.18
CA ALA A 36 -10.14 -5.34 18.17
C ALA A 36 -10.05 -6.70 17.49
N GLY A 37 -8.96 -6.92 16.81
CA GLY A 37 -8.64 -8.19 16.16
C GLY A 37 -9.25 -8.35 14.77
N PHE A 38 -8.39 -8.38 13.78
CA PHE A 38 -8.71 -8.70 12.38
C PHE A 38 -9.50 -10.02 12.21
N LYS A 39 -9.42 -10.91 13.20
CA LYS A 39 -10.15 -12.19 13.23
C LYS A 39 -11.66 -12.07 13.18
N GLU A 40 -12.21 -10.91 13.50
CA GLU A 40 -13.66 -10.62 13.46
C GLU A 40 -14.05 -9.71 12.29
N TYR A 41 -13.08 -9.29 11.49
CA TYR A 41 -13.37 -8.44 10.35
C TYR A 41 -14.16 -9.21 9.29
N GLN A 42 -15.34 -8.69 8.95
CA GLN A 42 -16.09 -9.18 7.81
C GLN A 42 -15.64 -8.43 6.56
N ILE A 43 -15.22 -9.18 5.54
CA ILE A 43 -14.89 -8.60 4.24
C ILE A 43 -16.14 -7.87 3.73
N PRO A 44 -16.04 -6.59 3.34
CA PRO A 44 -17.17 -5.86 2.77
C PRO A 44 -17.70 -6.53 1.50
N ASP A 45 -19.01 -6.39 1.23
CA ASP A 45 -19.64 -6.94 0.02
C ASP A 45 -19.03 -6.36 -1.27
N ASP A 46 -18.41 -5.18 -1.20
CA ASP A 46 -17.75 -4.50 -2.31
C ASP A 46 -16.25 -4.79 -2.42
N TYR A 47 -15.72 -5.71 -1.60
CA TYR A 47 -14.32 -6.14 -1.66
C TYR A 47 -14.12 -7.20 -2.73
N GLU A 48 -13.16 -6.99 -3.60
CA GLU A 48 -12.76 -7.94 -4.63
C GLU A 48 -11.35 -8.48 -4.35
N LEU A 49 -11.25 -9.82 -4.37
CA LEU A 49 -10.00 -10.52 -4.09
C LEU A 49 -9.07 -10.46 -5.28
N TYR A 50 -7.89 -9.86 -5.10
CA TYR A 50 -6.82 -9.91 -6.08
C TYR A 50 -6.08 -11.27 -6.00
N GLY A 51 -6.10 -12.05 -7.08
CA GLY A 51 -5.56 -13.42 -7.15
C GLY A 51 -4.04 -13.50 -7.41
N GLY A 52 -3.24 -12.59 -6.90
CA GLY A 52 -1.78 -12.56 -7.09
C GLY A 52 -0.98 -13.30 -6.01
N TYR A 53 0.32 -13.01 -5.94
CA TYR A 53 1.26 -13.56 -4.94
C TYR A 53 1.19 -12.88 -3.57
N PHE A 54 0.33 -11.90 -3.44
CA PHE A 54 0.13 -11.16 -2.20
C PHE A 54 -0.80 -11.95 -1.29
N PRO A 55 -0.42 -12.26 -0.04
CA PRO A 55 -1.26 -13.07 0.86
C PRO A 55 -2.64 -12.44 1.08
N LEU A 56 -3.69 -13.26 1.14
CA LEU A 56 -5.06 -12.81 1.33
C LEU A 56 -5.20 -11.86 2.53
N GLU A 57 -4.60 -12.20 3.66
CA GLU A 57 -4.57 -11.36 4.85
C GLU A 57 -4.04 -9.94 4.57
N MET A 58 -2.97 -9.84 3.79
CA MET A 58 -2.41 -8.54 3.43
C MET A 58 -3.25 -7.82 2.39
N GLN A 59 -3.93 -8.53 1.49
CA GLN A 59 -4.89 -7.93 0.56
C GLN A 59 -6.03 -7.26 1.33
N GLU A 60 -6.65 -7.99 2.25
CA GLU A 60 -7.75 -7.49 3.08
C GLU A 60 -7.30 -6.31 3.93
N TYR A 61 -6.16 -6.44 4.63
CA TYR A 61 -5.60 -5.34 5.41
C TYR A 61 -5.35 -4.10 4.55
N THR A 62 -4.69 -4.29 3.40
CA THR A 62 -4.39 -3.18 2.48
C THR A 62 -5.66 -2.52 1.97
N TYR A 63 -6.68 -3.31 1.60
CA TYR A 63 -7.97 -2.80 1.15
C TYR A 63 -8.64 -1.93 2.22
N ILE A 64 -8.66 -2.40 3.47
CA ILE A 64 -9.23 -1.70 4.61
C ILE A 64 -8.52 -0.35 4.80
N ILE A 65 -7.17 -0.36 4.85
CA ILE A 65 -6.40 0.88 5.01
C ILE A 65 -6.65 1.83 3.84
N CYS A 66 -6.72 1.32 2.60
CA CYS A 66 -7.03 2.13 1.43
C CYS A 66 -8.40 2.82 1.55
N LYS A 67 -9.43 2.09 2.00
CA LYS A 67 -10.78 2.65 2.22
C LYS A 67 -10.78 3.75 3.26
N ASP A 68 -10.10 3.53 4.38
CA ASP A 68 -10.01 4.52 5.46
C ASP A 68 -9.32 5.82 5.02
N TYR A 69 -8.25 5.68 4.27
CA TYR A 69 -7.49 6.84 3.76
C TYR A 69 -8.03 7.43 2.46
N GLY A 70 -9.05 6.83 1.84
CA GLY A 70 -9.60 7.27 0.56
C GLY A 70 -8.61 7.12 -0.61
N VAL A 71 -7.73 6.11 -0.54
CA VAL A 71 -6.74 5.81 -1.58
C VAL A 71 -7.22 4.62 -2.42
N ASP A 72 -6.95 4.67 -3.72
CA ASP A 72 -7.30 3.57 -4.63
C ASP A 72 -6.49 2.31 -4.30
N TYR A 73 -7.21 1.22 -4.04
CA TYR A 73 -6.62 -0.09 -3.75
C TYR A 73 -5.76 -0.62 -4.89
N SER A 74 -6.24 -0.52 -6.15
CA SER A 74 -5.51 -0.96 -7.33
C SER A 74 -4.18 -0.22 -7.49
N LEU A 75 -4.16 1.07 -7.15
CA LEU A 75 -2.94 1.88 -7.14
C LEU A 75 -1.92 1.33 -6.13
N ILE A 76 -2.35 1.04 -4.91
CA ILE A 76 -1.44 0.54 -3.85
C ILE A 76 -0.93 -0.85 -4.21
N ILE A 77 -1.77 -1.75 -4.73
CA ILE A 77 -1.32 -3.09 -5.17
C ILE A 77 -0.30 -2.97 -6.30
N ALA A 78 -0.51 -2.10 -7.28
CA ALA A 78 0.45 -1.85 -8.35
C ALA A 78 1.80 -1.31 -7.81
N MET A 79 1.76 -0.41 -6.81
CA MET A 79 2.97 0.10 -6.16
C MET A 79 3.73 -1.01 -5.43
N ILE A 80 3.04 -1.90 -4.72
CA ILE A 80 3.63 -3.06 -4.03
C ILE A 80 4.25 -4.03 -5.05
N GLU A 81 3.52 -4.35 -6.13
CA GLU A 81 3.99 -5.25 -7.18
C GLU A 81 5.28 -4.72 -7.81
N ILE A 82 5.28 -3.47 -8.25
CA ILE A 82 6.41 -2.85 -8.96
C ILE A 82 7.57 -2.54 -8.03
N GLY A 83 7.30 -2.12 -6.80
CA GLY A 83 8.31 -1.71 -5.83
C GLY A 83 9.06 -2.88 -5.21
N SER A 84 8.34 -3.84 -4.65
CA SER A 84 8.90 -4.95 -3.86
C SER A 84 8.74 -6.34 -4.50
N GLY A 85 7.91 -6.47 -5.55
CA GLY A 85 7.52 -7.76 -6.10
C GLY A 85 6.80 -8.63 -5.06
N TYR A 86 5.98 -8.02 -4.23
CA TYR A 86 5.25 -8.66 -3.12
C TYR A 86 6.15 -9.31 -2.05
N LYS A 87 7.34 -8.76 -1.82
CA LYS A 87 8.26 -9.23 -0.78
C LYS A 87 8.21 -8.30 0.43
N TYR A 88 7.68 -8.80 1.55
CA TYR A 88 7.59 -8.01 2.79
C TYR A 88 8.96 -7.66 3.39
N ASP A 89 9.98 -8.46 3.10
CA ASP A 89 11.36 -8.31 3.56
C ASP A 89 12.30 -7.68 2.51
N ALA A 90 11.75 -7.14 1.43
CA ALA A 90 12.54 -6.48 0.41
C ALA A 90 13.32 -5.30 1.00
N VAL A 91 14.59 -5.18 0.60
CA VAL A 91 15.45 -4.04 0.95
C VAL A 91 16.00 -3.43 -0.33
N GLY A 92 15.63 -2.18 -0.60
CA GLY A 92 16.10 -1.40 -1.73
C GLY A 92 17.54 -0.90 -1.52
N LYS A 93 18.18 -0.46 -2.61
CA LYS A 93 19.57 0.06 -2.56
C LYS A 93 19.71 1.31 -1.70
N GLY A 94 18.64 2.10 -1.54
CA GLY A 94 18.60 3.30 -0.71
C GLY A 94 18.29 3.03 0.76
N GLY A 95 18.08 1.77 1.16
CA GLY A 95 17.63 1.39 2.50
C GLY A 95 16.11 1.37 2.64
N ASP A 96 15.38 1.43 1.54
CA ASP A 96 13.93 1.32 1.50
C ASP A 96 13.50 -0.10 1.89
N ILE A 97 12.44 -0.24 2.69
CA ILE A 97 12.08 -1.50 3.34
C ILE A 97 10.66 -1.91 2.97
N GLY A 98 10.46 -3.21 2.78
CA GLY A 98 9.17 -3.90 2.81
C GLY A 98 8.32 -3.72 1.57
N TYR A 99 7.04 -4.07 1.70
CA TYR A 99 6.06 -4.03 0.61
C TYR A 99 5.99 -2.67 -0.09
N MET A 100 5.95 -1.59 0.68
CA MET A 100 5.80 -0.24 0.17
C MET A 100 7.14 0.50 -0.01
N GLN A 101 8.27 -0.19 0.20
CA GLN A 101 9.62 0.37 0.04
C GLN A 101 9.77 1.72 0.76
N ILE A 102 9.55 1.72 2.06
CA ILE A 102 9.62 2.91 2.90
C ILE A 102 11.03 3.09 3.46
N ASN A 103 11.56 4.29 3.32
CA ASN A 103 12.83 4.68 3.94
C ASN A 103 12.59 5.27 5.32
N GLN A 104 13.12 4.62 6.36
CA GLN A 104 12.88 5.02 7.74
C GLN A 104 13.38 6.44 8.03
N GLU A 105 14.51 6.85 7.45
CA GLU A 105 15.12 8.16 7.72
C GLU A 105 14.20 9.32 7.31
N TRP A 106 13.43 9.13 6.23
CA TRP A 106 12.50 10.15 5.72
C TRP A 106 11.12 10.11 6.35
N HIS A 107 10.81 9.05 7.10
CA HIS A 107 9.46 8.80 7.62
C HIS A 107 9.40 8.64 9.15
N THR A 108 10.43 9.04 9.88
CA THR A 108 10.48 8.92 11.35
C THR A 108 9.28 9.56 12.02
N ASP A 109 8.97 10.81 11.69
CA ASP A 109 7.84 11.54 12.31
C ASP A 109 6.48 10.90 11.93
N ARG A 110 6.37 10.37 10.71
CA ARG A 110 5.18 9.63 10.26
C ARG A 110 5.02 8.34 11.05
N MET A 111 6.09 7.59 11.20
CA MET A 111 6.11 6.35 11.98
C MET A 111 5.71 6.61 13.42
N GLU A 112 6.29 7.64 14.06
CA GLU A 112 5.95 8.02 15.43
C GLU A 112 4.47 8.38 15.57
N ARG A 113 3.93 9.22 14.67
CA ARG A 113 2.51 9.60 14.66
C ARG A 113 1.58 8.40 14.49
N LEU A 114 1.96 7.42 13.69
CA LEU A 114 1.19 6.21 13.42
C LEU A 114 1.43 5.09 14.45
N GLY A 115 2.37 5.26 15.38
CA GLY A 115 2.77 4.21 16.31
C GLY A 115 3.53 3.05 15.65
N ALA A 116 4.08 3.26 14.45
CA ALA A 116 4.88 2.26 13.75
C ALA A 116 6.31 2.24 14.30
N THR A 117 6.80 1.05 14.66
CA THR A 117 8.11 0.86 15.29
C THR A 117 9.05 -0.01 14.47
N ASP A 118 8.54 -0.76 13.50
CA ASP A 118 9.32 -1.69 12.68
C ASP A 118 8.77 -1.75 11.25
N LEU A 119 9.49 -1.19 10.29
CA LEU A 119 9.13 -1.25 8.86
C LEU A 119 9.30 -2.64 8.23
N LYS A 120 9.91 -3.60 8.91
CA LYS A 120 9.92 -5.01 8.49
C LYS A 120 8.59 -5.69 8.83
N ASN A 121 7.83 -5.15 9.79
CA ASN A 121 6.46 -5.60 10.02
C ASN A 121 5.60 -5.20 8.81
N PRO A 122 5.01 -6.14 8.07
CA PRO A 122 4.30 -5.88 6.83
C PRO A 122 3.07 -4.98 7.01
N TYR A 123 2.38 -5.08 8.14
CA TYR A 123 1.20 -4.25 8.44
C TYR A 123 1.59 -2.80 8.69
N GLN A 124 2.62 -2.58 9.52
CA GLN A 124 3.14 -1.24 9.77
C GLN A 124 3.67 -0.60 8.50
N ASN A 125 4.38 -1.38 7.69
CA ASN A 125 4.94 -0.93 6.42
C ASN A 125 3.86 -0.45 5.45
N VAL A 126 2.84 -1.27 5.22
CA VAL A 126 1.72 -0.93 4.33
C VAL A 126 0.97 0.31 4.84
N ARG A 127 0.71 0.39 6.14
CA ARG A 127 0.03 1.54 6.72
C ARG A 127 0.81 2.85 6.56
N VAL A 128 2.11 2.83 6.84
CA VAL A 128 2.98 4.00 6.67
C VAL A 128 3.03 4.43 5.20
N GLY A 129 3.13 3.45 4.28
CA GLY A 129 3.15 3.73 2.85
C GLY A 129 1.85 4.32 2.31
N ILE A 130 0.69 3.80 2.74
CA ILE A 130 -0.62 4.33 2.33
C ILE A 130 -0.86 5.71 2.91
N ASP A 131 -0.52 5.95 4.18
CA ASP A 131 -0.61 7.28 4.79
C ASP A 131 0.24 8.31 4.00
N TYR A 132 1.45 7.94 3.60
CA TYR A 132 2.29 8.80 2.77
C TYR A 132 1.68 9.06 1.39
N MET A 133 1.16 8.02 0.74
CA MET A 133 0.52 8.17 -0.57
C MET A 133 -0.75 9.04 -0.48
N ALA A 134 -1.55 8.88 0.57
CA ALA A 134 -2.74 9.71 0.81
C ALA A 134 -2.38 11.19 0.95
N GLU A 135 -1.31 11.51 1.69
CA GLU A 135 -0.81 12.88 1.81
C GLU A 135 -0.41 13.45 0.45
N LEU A 136 0.32 12.68 -0.36
CA LEU A 136 0.75 13.13 -1.69
C LEU A 136 -0.44 13.34 -2.64
N LEU A 137 -1.43 12.45 -2.60
CA LEU A 137 -2.66 12.57 -3.39
C LEU A 137 -3.52 13.77 -2.97
N GLY A 138 -3.45 14.14 -1.70
CA GLY A 138 -4.11 15.35 -1.20
C GLY A 138 -3.47 16.66 -1.69
N GLN A 139 -2.21 16.60 -2.14
CA GLN A 139 -1.44 17.77 -2.57
C GLN A 139 -1.27 17.87 -4.10
N TYR A 140 -1.18 16.71 -4.79
CA TYR A 140 -0.78 16.65 -6.19
C TYR A 140 -1.74 15.79 -7.02
N GLN A 141 -1.80 16.05 -8.33
CA GLN A 141 -2.43 15.12 -9.26
C GLN A 141 -1.75 13.74 -9.22
N THR A 142 -2.49 12.67 -9.48
CA THR A 142 -2.07 11.28 -9.23
C THR A 142 -0.69 10.92 -9.84
N SER A 143 -0.43 11.33 -11.07
CA SER A 143 0.85 11.01 -11.72
C SER A 143 2.06 11.67 -11.05
N VAL A 144 1.89 12.91 -10.59
CA VAL A 144 2.92 13.64 -9.84
C VAL A 144 3.06 13.05 -8.44
N ALA A 145 1.96 12.71 -7.76
CA ALA A 145 1.97 12.08 -6.44
C ALA A 145 2.73 10.75 -6.45
N VAL A 146 2.45 9.88 -7.43
CA VAL A 146 3.17 8.60 -7.60
C VAL A 146 4.65 8.82 -7.93
N SER A 147 4.97 9.84 -8.73
CA SER A 147 6.36 10.22 -9.00
C SER A 147 7.06 10.73 -7.74
N ALA A 148 6.37 11.56 -6.93
CA ALA A 148 6.90 12.10 -5.69
C ALA A 148 7.13 11.01 -4.63
N TYR A 149 6.27 10.01 -4.58
CA TYR A 149 6.47 8.84 -3.71
C TYR A 149 7.82 8.16 -3.96
N ASN A 150 8.18 7.98 -5.23
CA ASN A 150 9.40 7.27 -5.62
C ASN A 150 10.67 8.09 -5.51
N ARG A 151 10.64 9.40 -5.76
CA ARG A 151 11.83 10.25 -5.88
C ARG A 151 11.86 11.51 -5.03
N GLY A 152 10.82 11.72 -4.21
CA GLY A 152 10.57 12.95 -3.50
C GLY A 152 9.94 14.04 -4.40
N ALA A 153 9.31 15.01 -3.75
CA ALA A 153 8.72 16.17 -4.43
C ALA A 153 9.82 17.06 -5.04
N HIS A 154 10.84 17.36 -4.25
CA HIS A 154 12.05 18.08 -4.65
C HIS A 154 13.30 17.29 -4.25
N ASN A 155 14.38 17.47 -4.97
CA ASN A 155 15.68 16.92 -4.58
C ASN A 155 16.84 17.81 -5.08
N ASP A 156 18.02 17.63 -4.51
CA ASP A 156 19.21 18.45 -4.81
C ASP A 156 19.65 18.41 -6.28
N SER A 157 19.28 17.36 -7.00
CA SER A 157 19.60 17.22 -8.43
C SER A 157 18.57 17.91 -9.35
N GLY A 158 17.51 18.50 -8.82
CA GLY A 158 16.44 19.14 -9.61
C GLY A 158 15.66 18.15 -10.48
N THR A 159 15.53 16.90 -10.01
CA THR A 159 14.81 15.80 -10.67
C THR A 159 13.69 15.23 -9.81
N GLY A 160 13.32 15.89 -8.73
CA GLY A 160 12.13 15.59 -7.94
C GLY A 160 10.86 15.72 -8.80
N ALA A 161 9.75 15.18 -8.32
CA ALA A 161 8.52 15.14 -9.10
C ALA A 161 8.01 16.55 -9.47
N LEU A 162 8.11 17.52 -8.54
CA LEU A 162 7.73 18.91 -8.80
C LEU A 162 8.78 19.63 -9.66
N ASP A 163 10.07 19.34 -9.46
CA ASP A 163 11.13 19.89 -10.31
C ASP A 163 10.94 19.51 -11.79
N LEU A 164 10.40 18.31 -12.04
CA LEU A 164 10.05 17.83 -13.38
C LEU A 164 8.74 18.43 -13.87
N ALA A 165 7.73 18.54 -13.01
CA ALA A 165 6.43 19.12 -13.35
C ALA A 165 6.56 20.61 -13.76
N ASP A 166 7.43 21.37 -13.10
CA ASP A 166 7.75 22.75 -13.47
C ASP A 166 8.39 22.86 -14.88
N LYS A 167 8.95 21.77 -15.37
CA LYS A 167 9.49 21.62 -16.74
C LYS A 167 8.48 21.02 -17.71
N GLY A 168 7.21 20.84 -17.27
CA GLY A 168 6.14 20.24 -18.08
C GLY A 168 6.14 18.70 -18.12
N GLN A 169 6.95 18.05 -17.30
CA GLN A 169 7.01 16.58 -17.21
C GLN A 169 6.26 16.10 -15.97
N TYR A 170 5.01 15.70 -16.14
CA TYR A 170 4.09 15.30 -15.05
C TYR A 170 4.13 13.80 -14.75
N GLN A 171 4.90 13.02 -15.49
CA GLN A 171 5.07 11.57 -15.31
C GLN A 171 6.54 11.18 -15.35
N THR A 172 6.86 10.12 -14.65
CA THR A 172 8.15 9.43 -14.69
C THR A 172 7.94 8.01 -15.19
N GLU A 173 9.00 7.31 -15.58
CA GLU A 173 8.91 5.90 -15.96
C GLU A 173 8.26 5.05 -14.86
N TYR A 174 8.56 5.35 -13.58
CA TYR A 174 7.94 4.67 -12.45
C TYR A 174 6.45 4.92 -12.37
N SER A 175 6.02 6.19 -12.40
CA SER A 175 4.58 6.51 -12.29
C SER A 175 3.78 6.00 -13.48
N GLU A 176 4.35 5.99 -14.68
CA GLU A 176 3.71 5.41 -15.86
C GLU A 176 3.48 3.90 -15.69
N LYS A 177 4.50 3.15 -15.26
CA LYS A 177 4.37 1.72 -14.98
C LYS A 177 3.31 1.43 -13.91
N VAL A 178 3.35 2.17 -12.80
CA VAL A 178 2.39 2.00 -11.70
C VAL A 178 0.97 2.27 -12.16
N LEU A 179 0.72 3.37 -12.84
CA LEU A 179 -0.63 3.75 -13.28
C LEU A 179 -1.19 2.80 -14.34
N ASN A 180 -0.37 2.33 -15.26
CA ASN A 180 -0.77 1.32 -16.23
C ASN A 180 -1.14 0.01 -15.54
N ARG A 181 -0.30 -0.45 -14.59
CA ARG A 181 -0.58 -1.68 -13.84
C ARG A 181 -1.81 -1.55 -12.94
N ALA A 182 -2.02 -0.40 -12.30
CA ALA A 182 -3.22 -0.13 -11.51
C ALA A 182 -4.50 -0.26 -12.36
N ALA A 183 -4.50 0.29 -13.58
CA ALA A 183 -5.63 0.18 -14.49
C ALA A 183 -5.88 -1.28 -14.98
N GLU A 184 -4.83 -2.10 -15.07
CA GLU A 184 -4.98 -3.54 -15.36
C GLU A 184 -5.61 -4.27 -14.17
N ILE A 185 -5.10 -4.03 -12.95
CA ILE A 185 -5.63 -4.62 -11.71
C ILE A 185 -7.11 -4.25 -11.52
N GLU A 186 -7.47 -2.99 -11.72
CA GLU A 186 -8.86 -2.54 -11.64
C GLU A 186 -9.78 -3.34 -12.58
N LYS A 187 -9.32 -3.63 -13.80
CA LYS A 187 -10.08 -4.48 -14.75
C LYS A 187 -10.13 -5.94 -14.30
N GLU A 188 -9.04 -6.46 -13.72
CA GLU A 188 -9.00 -7.83 -13.19
C GLU A 188 -10.01 -8.00 -12.05
N LEU A 189 -10.12 -7.00 -11.16
CA LEU A 189 -11.08 -6.99 -10.04
C LEU A 189 -12.55 -6.83 -10.49
N SER A 190 -12.79 -6.19 -11.64
CA SER A 190 -14.14 -5.89 -12.15
C SER A 190 -14.73 -7.02 -13.02
N GLN A 191 -14.07 -8.17 -13.18
CA GLN A 191 -14.52 -9.31 -14.00
C GLN A 191 -15.16 -10.41 -13.17
#